data_a2446d0aa05c948213e55ba1f9ab9227
#
_entry.id   a2446d0aa05c948213e55ba1f9ab9227
#
_cell.length_a   1.000
_cell.length_b   1.000
_cell.length_c   1.000
_cell.angle_alpha   90.00
_cell.angle_beta   90.00
_cell.angle_gamma   90.00
#
_symmetry.space_group_name_H-M   'P 1'
#
loop_
_entity.id
_entity.type
_entity.pdbx_description
1 polymer ?
#
loop_
_entity_poly.entity_id
_entity_poly.type
_entity_poly.pdbx_seq_one_letter_code
_entity_poly.pdbx_strand_id
1 'polypeptide(L)'
;RVLFRSNNREIYFIISELLSKGIDKDDIYRKVYNTYSESRLRLMGYVLSNMVVYSDYNAALISLTKEEQSKFDYIKGDSEGFVNIPLTIKNVCFSCFLREDTEKPMIKISLRSVGTFPCNQLAAEFFNGGGHLNASGGEFFGTIEEAKAVFEQALEKYKPLLTAKS
;
A
#
# COMPACT_ATOMS: atom_id res chain seq x y z
N ARG A 1 -5.14 4.20 12.84
CA ARG A 1 -6.32 3.94 11.95
C ARG A 1 -7.05 2.63 12.28
N VAL A 2 -6.35 1.60 12.77
CA VAL A 2 -6.96 0.29 13.09
C VAL A 2 -7.98 0.40 14.22
N LEU A 3 -7.71 1.20 15.25
CA LEU A 3 -8.60 1.39 16.41
C LEU A 3 -9.99 1.94 16.04
N PHE A 4 -10.09 2.82 15.03
CA PHE A 4 -11.37 3.41 14.61
C PHE A 4 -12.16 2.59 13.59
N ARG A 5 -11.60 1.48 13.10
CA ARG A 5 -12.27 0.55 12.18
C ARG A 5 -12.69 -0.76 12.84
N SER A 6 -12.45 -0.90 14.13
CA SER A 6 -12.85 -2.12 14.84
C SER A 6 -14.33 -2.07 15.20
N ASN A 7 -15.05 -3.13 14.88
CA ASN A 7 -16.42 -3.39 15.37
C ASN A 7 -16.39 -4.09 16.74
N ASN A 8 -15.21 -4.27 17.33
CA ASN A 8 -15.08 -4.91 18.64
C ASN A 8 -15.39 -3.89 19.75
N ARG A 9 -16.49 -4.14 20.48
CA ARG A 9 -16.95 -3.32 21.63
C ARG A 9 -15.87 -3.15 22.70
N GLU A 10 -15.05 -4.18 22.92
CA GLU A 10 -14.02 -4.19 23.96
C GLU A 10 -12.96 -3.10 23.72
N ILE A 11 -12.61 -2.80 22.47
CA ILE A 11 -11.67 -1.72 22.13
C ILE A 11 -12.20 -0.36 22.58
N TYR A 12 -13.48 -0.09 22.40
CA TYR A 12 -14.08 1.17 22.83
C TYR A 12 -14.15 1.28 24.35
N PHE A 13 -14.36 0.16 25.05
CA PHE A 13 -14.30 0.13 26.51
C PHE A 13 -12.87 0.45 27.00
N ILE A 14 -11.85 -0.17 26.42
CA ILE A 14 -10.43 0.10 26.74
C ILE A 14 -10.10 1.58 26.49
N ILE A 15 -10.55 2.16 25.37
CA ILE A 15 -10.33 3.57 25.06
C ILE A 15 -10.99 4.45 26.16
N SER A 16 -12.22 4.15 26.55
CA SER A 16 -12.93 4.88 27.61
C SER A 16 -12.18 4.84 28.93
N GLU A 17 -11.69 3.66 29.33
CA GLU A 17 -10.88 3.50 30.55
C GLU A 17 -9.56 4.28 30.48
N LEU A 18 -8.90 4.30 29.32
CA LEU A 18 -7.68 5.07 29.13
C LEU A 18 -7.92 6.58 29.24
N LEU A 19 -9.01 7.05 28.65
CA LEU A 19 -9.42 8.47 28.75
C LEU A 19 -9.73 8.88 30.20
N SER A 20 -10.40 8.00 30.97
CA SER A 20 -10.69 8.25 32.39
C SER A 20 -9.43 8.37 33.25
N LYS A 21 -8.33 7.77 32.81
CA LYS A 21 -7.00 7.89 33.45
C LYS A 21 -6.20 9.11 32.97
N GLY A 22 -6.81 10.02 32.21
CA GLY A 22 -6.20 11.27 31.78
C GLY A 22 -5.27 11.17 30.56
N ILE A 23 -5.39 10.11 29.76
CA ILE A 23 -4.62 10.02 28.51
C ILE A 23 -5.14 11.07 27.52
N ASP A 24 -4.24 11.92 27.03
CA ASP A 24 -4.51 12.85 25.93
C ASP A 24 -4.45 12.13 24.58
N LYS A 25 -5.62 11.72 24.11
CA LYS A 25 -5.77 11.04 22.82
C LYS A 25 -5.31 11.91 21.65
N ASP A 26 -5.53 13.21 21.70
CA ASP A 26 -5.21 14.13 20.61
C ASP A 26 -3.71 14.40 20.54
N ASP A 27 -3.02 14.43 21.67
CA ASP A 27 -1.55 14.50 21.72
C ASP A 27 -0.91 13.21 21.15
N ILE A 28 -1.44 12.04 21.54
CA ILE A 28 -1.00 10.76 20.98
C ILE A 28 -1.23 10.74 19.45
N TYR A 29 -2.40 11.18 19.00
CA TYR A 29 -2.70 11.23 17.56
C TYR A 29 -1.71 12.13 16.81
N ARG A 30 -1.43 13.32 17.33
CA ARG A 30 -0.42 14.22 16.74
C ARG A 30 0.95 13.59 16.66
N LYS A 31 1.43 12.97 17.74
CA LYS A 31 2.75 12.35 17.82
C LYS A 31 2.90 11.12 16.91
N VAL A 32 1.81 10.43 16.60
CA VAL A 32 1.83 9.22 15.76
C VAL A 32 1.55 9.54 14.30
N TYR A 33 0.64 10.45 13.99
CA TYR A 33 0.13 10.65 12.63
C TYR A 33 0.51 11.99 12.00
N ASN A 34 0.84 13.03 12.80
CA ASN A 34 1.18 14.35 12.29
C ASN A 34 2.69 14.62 12.41
N THR A 35 3.52 13.63 12.06
CA THR A 35 4.98 13.68 12.15
C THR A 35 5.66 13.54 10.80
N TYR A 36 4.91 13.61 9.71
CA TYR A 36 5.47 13.46 8.37
C TYR A 36 6.32 14.67 8.00
N SER A 37 7.47 14.39 7.37
CA SER A 37 8.30 15.43 6.76
C SER A 37 7.61 16.07 5.55
N GLU A 38 8.02 17.28 5.20
CA GLU A 38 7.57 17.92 3.95
C GLU A 38 7.97 17.07 2.74
N SER A 39 9.20 16.54 2.71
CA SER A 39 9.70 15.67 1.66
C SER A 39 8.80 14.44 1.45
N ARG A 40 8.40 13.78 2.53
CA ARG A 40 7.45 12.65 2.46
C ARG A 40 6.12 13.04 1.85
N LEU A 41 5.55 14.20 2.22
CA LEU A 41 4.27 14.64 1.68
C LEU A 41 4.37 15.02 0.19
N ARG A 42 5.48 15.67 -0.21
CA ARG A 42 5.76 15.96 -1.62
C ARG A 42 5.95 14.68 -2.44
N LEU A 43 6.72 13.72 -1.92
CA LEU A 43 6.91 12.40 -2.52
C LEU A 43 5.56 11.68 -2.69
N MET A 44 4.72 11.70 -1.67
CA MET A 44 3.37 11.10 -1.74
C MET A 44 2.52 11.75 -2.84
N GLY A 45 2.52 13.08 -2.91
CA GLY A 45 1.82 13.82 -3.98
C GLY A 45 2.33 13.44 -5.37
N TYR A 46 3.65 13.35 -5.54
CA TYR A 46 4.27 12.93 -6.79
C TYR A 46 3.86 11.50 -7.20
N VAL A 47 4.01 10.54 -6.29
CA VAL A 47 3.67 9.13 -6.55
C VAL A 47 2.20 8.97 -6.90
N LEU A 48 1.31 9.70 -6.24
CA LEU A 48 -0.13 9.63 -6.52
C LEU A 48 -0.52 10.33 -7.82
N SER A 49 0.17 11.41 -8.21
CA SER A 49 -0.08 12.08 -9.49
C SER A 49 0.33 11.22 -10.69
N ASN A 50 1.29 10.30 -10.50
CA ASN A 50 1.76 9.36 -11.52
C ASN A 50 1.11 7.96 -11.40
N MET A 51 0.09 7.82 -10.56
CA MET A 51 -0.62 6.56 -10.39
C MET A 51 -1.36 6.15 -11.66
N VAL A 52 -1.28 4.86 -12.01
CA VAL A 52 -2.06 4.26 -13.09
C VAL A 52 -3.26 3.53 -12.48
N VAL A 53 -4.45 3.86 -12.96
CA VAL A 53 -5.70 3.16 -12.57
C VAL A 53 -6.16 2.28 -13.72
N TYR A 54 -6.27 1.00 -13.45
CA TYR A 54 -6.75 -0.03 -14.38
C TYR A 54 -8.23 -0.31 -14.08
N SER A 55 -9.11 0.54 -14.61
CA SER A 55 -10.55 0.50 -14.31
C SER A 55 -11.21 -0.83 -14.66
N ASP A 56 -10.79 -1.48 -15.76
CA ASP A 56 -11.31 -2.78 -16.20
C ASP A 56 -10.91 -3.95 -15.28
N TYR A 57 -10.00 -3.69 -14.32
CA TYR A 57 -9.49 -4.66 -13.35
C TYR A 57 -9.75 -4.24 -11.91
N ASN A 58 -10.42 -3.12 -11.67
CA ASN A 58 -10.59 -2.56 -10.32
C ASN A 58 -9.27 -2.47 -9.54
N ALA A 59 -8.18 -2.15 -10.22
CA ALA A 59 -6.83 -2.16 -9.69
C ALA A 59 -6.11 -0.83 -9.91
N ALA A 60 -5.07 -0.58 -9.11
CA ALA A 60 -4.19 0.57 -9.30
C ALA A 60 -2.72 0.19 -9.06
N LEU A 61 -1.84 0.89 -9.77
CA LEU A 61 -0.39 0.76 -9.67
C LEU A 61 0.23 2.10 -9.36
N ILE A 62 1.12 2.11 -8.39
CA ILE A 62 2.06 3.19 -8.13
C ILE A 62 3.49 2.66 -8.23
N SER A 63 4.41 3.50 -8.68
CA SER A 63 5.82 3.13 -8.81
C SER A 63 6.73 4.24 -8.31
N LEU A 64 7.97 3.89 -7.94
CA LEU A 64 8.96 4.81 -7.45
C LEU A 64 10.37 4.31 -7.75
N THR A 65 11.08 4.99 -8.64
CA THR A 65 12.46 4.70 -9.00
C THR A 65 13.46 5.26 -7.98
N LYS A 66 14.72 4.83 -8.04
CA LYS A 66 15.81 5.41 -7.22
C LYS A 66 16.04 6.88 -7.53
N GLU A 67 15.96 7.27 -8.79
CA GLU A 67 16.10 8.65 -9.21
C GLU A 67 15.01 9.54 -8.58
N GLU A 68 13.77 9.08 -8.63
CA GLU A 68 12.64 9.78 -8.01
C GLU A 68 12.77 9.84 -6.49
N GLN A 69 13.21 8.74 -5.85
CA GLN A 69 13.51 8.74 -4.41
C GLN A 69 14.54 9.82 -4.06
N SER A 70 15.61 9.95 -4.86
CA SER A 70 16.66 10.96 -4.63
C SER A 70 16.15 12.39 -4.81
N LYS A 71 15.23 12.65 -5.74
CA LYS A 71 14.65 13.99 -5.96
C LYS A 71 13.86 14.51 -4.76
N PHE A 72 13.37 13.61 -3.91
CA PHE A 72 12.55 13.94 -2.75
C PHE A 72 13.25 13.68 -1.41
N ASP A 73 14.58 13.54 -1.40
CA ASP A 73 15.35 13.26 -0.19
C ASP A 73 14.76 12.09 0.61
N TYR A 74 14.41 11.01 -0.10
CA TYR A 74 13.73 9.84 0.47
C TYR A 74 14.52 9.23 1.62
N ILE A 75 13.85 9.03 2.74
CA ILE A 75 14.35 8.29 3.89
C ILE A 75 13.58 6.95 3.98
N LYS A 76 14.29 5.88 4.35
CA LYS A 76 13.67 4.56 4.53
C LYS A 76 12.48 4.64 5.49
N GLY A 77 11.30 4.26 5.00
CA GLY A 77 10.03 4.40 5.72
C GLY A 77 9.08 5.45 5.14
N ASP A 78 9.57 6.44 4.38
CA ASP A 78 8.74 7.52 3.83
C ASP A 78 7.62 7.03 2.91
N SER A 79 7.81 5.91 2.23
CA SER A 79 6.78 5.31 1.38
C SER A 79 5.85 4.34 2.10
N GLU A 80 6.01 4.18 3.42
CA GLU A 80 5.14 3.29 4.18
C GLU A 80 3.68 3.76 4.12
N GLY A 81 2.81 2.82 3.79
CA GLY A 81 1.37 3.08 3.67
C GLY A 81 0.91 3.62 2.31
N PHE A 82 1.80 4.03 1.39
CA PHE A 82 1.40 4.56 0.08
C PHE A 82 0.55 3.56 -0.70
N VAL A 83 0.89 2.29 -0.67
CA VAL A 83 0.14 1.22 -1.34
C VAL A 83 -1.33 1.12 -0.90
N ASN A 84 -1.70 1.66 0.27
CA ASN A 84 -3.09 1.62 0.74
C ASN A 84 -3.94 2.77 0.17
N ILE A 85 -3.31 3.84 -0.30
CA ILE A 85 -4.04 5.05 -0.71
C ILE A 85 -4.92 4.78 -1.93
N PRO A 86 -4.47 4.08 -2.99
CA PRO A 86 -5.32 3.79 -4.14
C PRO A 86 -6.60 3.01 -3.80
N LEU A 87 -6.61 2.22 -2.72
CA LEU A 87 -7.81 1.50 -2.26
C LEU A 87 -8.92 2.43 -1.71
N THR A 88 -8.66 3.74 -1.62
CA THR A 88 -9.69 4.74 -1.30
C THR A 88 -10.47 5.21 -2.52
N ILE A 89 -10.01 4.87 -3.72
CA ILE A 89 -10.72 5.16 -4.97
C ILE A 89 -11.92 4.21 -5.06
N LYS A 90 -13.08 4.76 -5.44
CA LYS A 90 -14.29 3.96 -5.64
C LYS A 90 -14.03 2.84 -6.66
N ASN A 91 -14.43 1.62 -6.32
CA ASN A 91 -14.29 0.40 -7.10
C ASN A 91 -12.86 -0.18 -7.19
N VAL A 92 -11.82 0.50 -6.73
CA VAL A 92 -10.48 -0.11 -6.67
C VAL A 92 -10.42 -1.07 -5.49
N CYS A 93 -10.21 -2.35 -5.77
CA CYS A 93 -10.11 -3.41 -4.76
C CYS A 93 -8.69 -3.98 -4.62
N PHE A 94 -7.77 -3.65 -5.54
CA PHE A 94 -6.40 -4.12 -5.53
C PHE A 94 -5.41 -3.00 -5.86
N SER A 95 -4.33 -2.93 -5.12
CA SER A 95 -3.27 -1.94 -5.30
C SER A 95 -1.89 -2.59 -5.24
N CYS A 96 -1.04 -2.19 -6.17
CA CYS A 96 0.36 -2.57 -6.25
C CYS A 96 1.25 -1.35 -6.12
N PHE A 97 2.35 -1.49 -5.38
CA PHE A 97 3.42 -0.51 -5.32
C PHE A 97 4.75 -1.17 -5.67
N LEU A 98 5.36 -0.70 -6.75
CA LEU A 98 6.68 -1.09 -7.22
C LEU A 98 7.69 -0.04 -6.78
N ARG A 99 8.69 -0.42 -5.99
CA ARG A 99 9.72 0.51 -5.55
C ARG A 99 11.11 -0.08 -5.74
N GLU A 100 11.97 0.62 -6.45
CA GLU A 100 13.38 0.25 -6.51
C GLU A 100 14.00 0.29 -5.11
N ASP A 101 14.70 -0.76 -4.75
CA ASP A 101 15.42 -0.81 -3.48
C ASP A 101 16.69 0.06 -3.54
N THR A 102 16.93 0.85 -2.51
CA THR A 102 18.08 1.76 -2.47
C THR A 102 19.42 1.04 -2.30
N GLU A 103 19.42 -0.12 -1.68
CA GLU A 103 20.62 -0.88 -1.31
C GLU A 103 20.92 -2.01 -2.29
N LYS A 104 19.89 -2.63 -2.87
CA LYS A 104 20.01 -3.81 -3.74
C LYS A 104 19.49 -3.53 -5.16
N PRO A 105 20.00 -4.23 -6.18
CA PRO A 105 19.49 -4.12 -7.56
C PRO A 105 18.21 -4.95 -7.72
N MET A 106 17.14 -4.54 -7.06
CA MET A 106 15.85 -5.23 -7.07
C MET A 106 14.70 -4.24 -6.86
N ILE A 107 13.52 -4.67 -7.22
CA ILE A 107 12.27 -3.94 -6.99
C ILE A 107 11.52 -4.61 -5.85
N LYS A 108 11.17 -3.86 -4.84
CA LYS A 108 10.27 -4.28 -3.78
C LYS A 108 8.83 -4.12 -4.23
N ILE A 109 8.08 -5.18 -4.09
CA ILE A 109 6.66 -5.24 -4.44
C ILE A 109 5.86 -5.19 -3.14
N SER A 110 4.91 -4.28 -3.08
CA SER A 110 3.92 -4.27 -2.00
C SER A 110 2.53 -4.38 -2.60
N LEU A 111 1.74 -5.32 -2.13
CA LEU A 111 0.39 -5.59 -2.60
C LEU A 111 -0.60 -5.42 -1.47
N ARG A 112 -1.72 -4.78 -1.76
CA ARG A 112 -2.84 -4.65 -0.84
C ARG A 112 -4.15 -4.88 -1.59
N SER A 113 -5.09 -5.52 -0.92
CA SER A 113 -6.44 -5.71 -1.46
C SER A 113 -7.51 -5.47 -0.40
N VAL A 114 -8.74 -5.40 -0.83
CA VAL A 114 -9.93 -5.41 0.03
C VAL A 114 -10.83 -6.58 -0.35
N GLY A 115 -11.68 -7.00 0.59
CA GLY A 115 -12.58 -8.14 0.36
C GLY A 115 -11.83 -9.46 0.27
N THR A 116 -12.19 -10.28 -0.71
CA THR A 116 -11.73 -11.68 -0.86
C THR A 116 -10.60 -11.85 -1.86
N PHE A 117 -10.10 -10.78 -2.48
CA PHE A 117 -9.05 -10.89 -3.48
C PHE A 117 -7.71 -11.36 -2.85
N PRO A 118 -7.16 -12.51 -3.31
CA PRO A 118 -6.02 -13.15 -2.66
C PRO A 118 -4.68 -12.59 -3.17
N CYS A 119 -4.29 -11.40 -2.71
CA CYS A 119 -3.03 -10.80 -3.16
C CYS A 119 -1.80 -11.62 -2.76
N ASN A 120 -1.89 -12.49 -1.75
CA ASN A 120 -0.82 -13.43 -1.38
C ASN A 120 -0.56 -14.50 -2.45
N GLN A 121 -1.59 -15.00 -3.11
CA GLN A 121 -1.42 -15.97 -4.20
C GLN A 121 -0.76 -15.31 -5.41
N LEU A 122 -1.21 -14.10 -5.77
CA LEU A 122 -0.60 -13.33 -6.84
C LEU A 122 0.88 -13.00 -6.53
N ALA A 123 1.20 -12.63 -5.29
CA ALA A 123 2.58 -12.37 -4.87
C ALA A 123 3.47 -13.60 -5.02
N ALA A 124 2.98 -14.77 -4.62
CA ALA A 124 3.73 -16.03 -4.72
C ALA A 124 3.97 -16.45 -6.17
N GLU A 125 2.98 -16.22 -7.02
CA GLU A 125 3.03 -16.67 -8.41
C GLU A 125 3.90 -15.77 -9.32
N PHE A 126 3.82 -14.45 -9.13
CA PHE A 126 4.41 -13.48 -10.06
C PHE A 126 5.62 -12.73 -9.50
N PHE A 127 5.80 -12.67 -8.19
CA PHE A 127 6.77 -11.76 -7.57
C PHE A 127 7.64 -12.40 -6.49
N ASN A 128 7.86 -13.71 -6.54
CA ASN A 128 8.70 -14.41 -5.54
C ASN A 128 8.35 -14.02 -4.10
N GLY A 129 7.06 -13.88 -3.81
CA GLY A 129 6.59 -13.27 -2.58
C GLY A 129 5.56 -14.10 -1.84
N GLY A 130 4.84 -13.43 -0.95
CA GLY A 130 3.80 -14.03 -0.14
C GLY A 130 3.30 -13.06 0.93
N GLY A 131 2.53 -13.59 1.87
CA GLY A 131 1.95 -12.81 2.96
C GLY A 131 0.53 -13.22 3.30
N HIS A 132 -0.26 -12.26 3.75
CA HIS A 132 -1.67 -12.47 4.09
C HIS A 132 -2.59 -12.20 2.89
N LEU A 133 -3.83 -12.66 2.97
CA LEU A 133 -4.85 -12.52 1.93
C LEU A 133 -4.89 -11.10 1.34
N ASN A 134 -4.91 -10.08 2.19
CA ASN A 134 -5.08 -8.67 1.78
C ASN A 134 -3.82 -7.82 1.95
N ALA A 135 -2.69 -8.41 2.36
CA ALA A 135 -1.43 -7.71 2.58
C ALA A 135 -0.24 -8.62 2.29
N SER A 136 0.38 -8.44 1.15
CA SER A 136 1.47 -9.28 0.67
C SER A 136 2.60 -8.42 0.14
N GLY A 137 3.74 -9.03 -0.03
CA GLY A 137 4.91 -8.42 -0.64
C GLY A 137 5.68 -9.42 -1.48
N GLY A 138 6.63 -8.93 -2.26
CA GLY A 138 7.50 -9.74 -3.08
C GLY A 138 8.71 -8.96 -3.56
N GLU A 139 9.49 -9.60 -4.40
CA GLU A 139 10.71 -9.07 -4.99
C GLU A 139 10.72 -9.37 -6.48
N PHE A 140 11.26 -8.43 -7.25
CA PHE A 140 11.46 -8.63 -8.68
C PHE A 140 12.86 -8.16 -9.07
N PHE A 141 13.56 -8.97 -9.84
CA PHE A 141 14.90 -8.69 -10.35
C PHE A 141 14.79 -8.28 -11.82
N GLY A 142 14.93 -6.98 -12.09
CA GLY A 142 14.77 -6.36 -13.39
C GLY A 142 14.47 -4.87 -13.26
N THR A 143 13.90 -4.29 -14.29
CA THR A 143 13.51 -2.87 -14.36
C THR A 143 12.08 -2.66 -13.85
N ILE A 144 11.74 -1.40 -13.54
CA ILE A 144 10.36 -1.01 -13.17
C ILE A 144 9.39 -1.34 -14.32
N GLU A 145 9.81 -1.15 -15.56
CA GLU A 145 9.01 -1.42 -16.77
C GLU A 145 8.72 -2.90 -16.92
N GLU A 146 9.72 -3.76 -16.70
CA GLU A 146 9.52 -5.22 -16.70
C GLU A 146 8.59 -5.66 -15.56
N ALA A 147 8.75 -5.09 -14.36
CA ALA A 147 7.86 -5.38 -13.24
C ALA A 147 6.41 -4.92 -13.50
N LYS A 148 6.22 -3.78 -14.19
CA LYS A 148 4.90 -3.32 -14.65
C LYS A 148 4.28 -4.30 -15.64
N ALA A 149 5.05 -4.78 -16.62
CA ALA A 149 4.57 -5.76 -17.60
C ALA A 149 4.14 -7.07 -16.93
N VAL A 150 4.90 -7.54 -15.93
CA VAL A 150 4.52 -8.72 -15.13
C VAL A 150 3.25 -8.46 -14.31
N PHE A 151 3.10 -7.27 -13.75
CA PHE A 151 1.89 -6.88 -13.04
C PHE A 151 0.66 -6.88 -13.97
N GLU A 152 0.79 -6.37 -15.19
CA GLU A 152 -0.29 -6.39 -16.18
C GLU A 152 -0.68 -7.81 -16.60
N GLN A 153 0.29 -8.72 -16.77
CA GLN A 153 0.01 -10.15 -16.99
C GLN A 153 -0.74 -10.77 -15.80
N ALA A 154 -0.36 -10.39 -14.57
CA ALA A 154 -1.05 -10.83 -13.38
C ALA A 154 -2.50 -10.30 -13.32
N LEU A 155 -2.75 -9.05 -13.72
CA LEU A 155 -4.10 -8.50 -13.82
C LEU A 155 -4.97 -9.29 -14.80
N GLU A 156 -4.45 -9.63 -15.98
CA GLU A 156 -5.19 -10.44 -16.96
C GLU A 156 -5.58 -11.80 -16.39
N LYS A 157 -4.64 -12.50 -15.75
CA LYS A 157 -4.91 -13.81 -15.17
C LYS A 157 -5.94 -13.76 -14.06
N TYR A 158 -5.86 -12.75 -13.19
CA TYR A 158 -6.73 -12.60 -12.02
C TYR A 158 -8.00 -11.76 -12.28
N LYS A 159 -8.22 -11.32 -13.50
CA LYS A 159 -9.40 -10.51 -13.90
C LYS A 159 -10.73 -11.04 -13.37
N PRO A 160 -11.03 -12.35 -13.48
CA PRO A 160 -12.31 -12.87 -12.97
C PRO A 160 -12.53 -12.62 -11.48
N LEU A 161 -11.45 -12.66 -10.66
CA LEU A 161 -11.53 -12.40 -9.22
C LEU A 161 -11.57 -10.91 -8.89
N LEU A 162 -10.92 -10.06 -9.70
CA LEU A 162 -10.89 -8.62 -9.53
C LEU A 162 -12.23 -7.95 -9.90
N THR A 163 -12.97 -8.55 -10.84
CA THR A 163 -14.23 -7.99 -11.36
C THR A 163 -15.47 -8.71 -10.81
N ALA A 164 -15.29 -9.74 -10.00
CA ALA A 164 -16.39 -10.41 -9.31
C ALA A 164 -17.15 -9.38 -8.46
N LYS A 165 -18.47 -9.27 -8.65
CA LYS A 165 -19.30 -8.41 -7.79
C LYS A 165 -19.28 -8.97 -6.38
N SER A 166 -18.75 -8.19 -5.43
CA SER A 166 -18.86 -8.46 -3.98
C SER A 166 -20.30 -8.22 -3.51
#